data_c29a11f38ea03306ff13b37cb33460b6
#
_entry.id   c29a11f38ea03306ff13b37cb33460b6
#
_cell.length_a   1.000
_cell.length_b   1.000
_cell.length_c   1.000
_cell.angle_alpha   90.00
_cell.angle_beta   90.00
_cell.angle_gamma   90.00
#
_symmetry.space_group_name_H-M   'P 1'
#
loop_
_entity.id
_entity.type
_entity.pdbx_description
1 polymer ?
#
loop_
_entity_poly.entity_id
_entity_poly.type
_entity_poly.pdbx_seq_one_letter_code
_entity_poly.pdbx_strand_id
1 'polypeptide(L)'
;QKETDMTFNGYVVRGIPKEQTHEWLLKKHYAHRIPSITWAFGLYDNKELVGVCCYGTPSSSTLRTGVCGGQYSNIVIELNRLVLQNNKKNEASFFISKTLSLLPKPSIIISYSDTSRHHSGFIYQACNFLYTGLSAKRTDWKVKGLEHLHGQTIADISRGYEKRAV
;
A
#
# COMPACT_ATOMS: atom_id res chain seq x y z
N GLN A 1 11.95 26.25 -14.89
CA GLN A 1 11.69 25.38 -16.06
C GLN A 1 11.43 23.99 -15.50
N LYS A 2 10.18 23.50 -15.57
CA LYS A 2 9.84 22.12 -15.24
C LYS A 2 10.39 21.27 -16.38
N GLU A 3 11.45 20.51 -16.12
CA GLU A 3 11.79 19.36 -16.94
C GLU A 3 10.55 18.44 -16.96
N THR A 4 9.87 18.41 -18.08
CA THR A 4 8.78 17.46 -18.31
C THR A 4 9.47 16.10 -18.38
N ASP A 5 9.26 15.31 -17.34
CA ASP A 5 9.87 13.98 -17.18
C ASP A 5 9.35 13.08 -18.32
N MET A 6 10.07 13.04 -19.43
CA MET A 6 9.75 12.22 -20.60
C MET A 6 9.90 10.71 -20.34
N THR A 7 10.36 10.34 -19.15
CA THR A 7 10.67 8.96 -18.73
C THR A 7 9.43 8.06 -18.70
N PHE A 8 8.23 8.63 -18.49
CA PHE A 8 6.97 7.89 -18.37
C PHE A 8 5.97 8.19 -19.50
N ASN A 9 6.49 8.63 -20.65
CA ASN A 9 5.67 8.78 -21.84
C ASN A 9 5.18 7.39 -22.30
N GLY A 10 3.86 7.21 -22.36
CA GLY A 10 3.24 5.90 -22.63
C GLY A 10 2.77 5.12 -21.39
N TYR A 11 3.14 5.56 -20.17
CA TYR A 11 2.59 4.99 -18.95
C TYR A 11 1.15 5.44 -18.71
N VAL A 12 0.28 4.50 -18.40
CA VAL A 12 -1.13 4.75 -18.09
C VAL A 12 -1.45 4.20 -16.71
N VAL A 13 -2.09 5.02 -15.88
CA VAL A 13 -2.63 4.61 -14.57
C VAL A 13 -4.14 4.57 -14.64
N ARG A 14 -4.74 3.44 -14.26
CA ARG A 14 -6.20 3.27 -14.23
C ARG A 14 -6.65 2.37 -13.08
N GLY A 15 -7.91 2.54 -12.67
CA GLY A 15 -8.56 1.59 -11.75
C GLY A 15 -8.65 0.20 -12.37
N ILE A 16 -8.44 -0.82 -11.54
CA ILE A 16 -8.54 -2.23 -11.92
C ILE A 16 -9.38 -3.00 -10.89
N PRO A 17 -10.00 -4.12 -11.24
CA PRO A 17 -10.58 -5.04 -10.27
C PRO A 17 -9.53 -5.49 -9.26
N LYS A 18 -9.90 -5.55 -7.96
CA LYS A 18 -8.95 -5.93 -6.89
C LYS A 18 -8.38 -7.33 -7.10
N GLU A 19 -9.11 -8.22 -7.74
CA GLU A 19 -8.68 -9.59 -8.05
C GLU A 19 -7.42 -9.62 -8.92
N GLN A 20 -7.24 -8.64 -9.81
CA GLN A 20 -6.04 -8.52 -10.63
C GLN A 20 -4.77 -8.18 -9.83
N THR A 21 -4.93 -7.69 -8.60
CA THR A 21 -3.79 -7.41 -7.71
C THR A 21 -3.34 -8.64 -6.92
N HIS A 22 -4.18 -9.66 -6.76
CA HIS A 22 -3.95 -10.78 -5.84
C HIS A 22 -2.65 -11.52 -6.14
N GLU A 23 -2.39 -11.86 -7.41
CA GLU A 23 -1.15 -12.53 -7.78
C GLU A 23 0.09 -11.69 -7.44
N TRP A 24 0.03 -10.37 -7.69
CA TRP A 24 1.11 -9.45 -7.36
C TRP A 24 1.36 -9.40 -5.85
N LEU A 25 0.30 -9.35 -5.05
CA LEU A 25 0.39 -9.24 -3.59
C LEU A 25 0.86 -10.55 -2.94
N LEU A 26 0.43 -11.69 -3.47
CA LEU A 26 0.80 -13.00 -2.92
C LEU A 26 2.19 -13.43 -3.34
N LYS A 27 2.62 -13.14 -4.57
CA LYS A 27 3.90 -13.64 -5.12
C LYS A 27 5.04 -12.62 -5.04
N LYS A 28 4.76 -11.33 -5.27
CA LYS A 28 5.80 -10.30 -5.41
C LYS A 28 5.94 -9.39 -4.19
N HIS A 29 4.88 -9.20 -3.39
CA HIS A 29 4.96 -8.38 -2.20
C HIS A 29 5.50 -9.17 -1.02
N TYR A 30 6.43 -8.59 -0.24
CA TYR A 30 7.10 -9.25 0.88
C TYR A 30 6.17 -9.78 1.99
N ALA A 31 4.97 -9.20 2.15
CA ALA A 31 4.01 -9.64 3.16
C ALA A 31 3.22 -10.90 2.75
N HIS A 32 3.24 -11.27 1.44
CA HIS A 32 2.50 -12.42 0.89
C HIS A 32 1.07 -12.56 1.39
N ARG A 33 0.38 -11.43 1.52
CA ARG A 33 -0.96 -11.35 2.11
C ARG A 33 -1.79 -10.27 1.41
N ILE A 34 -3.07 -10.56 1.19
CA ILE A 34 -4.04 -9.61 0.64
C ILE A 34 -4.60 -8.76 1.79
N PRO A 35 -4.44 -7.42 1.76
CA PRO A 35 -5.06 -6.51 2.73
C PRO A 35 -6.53 -6.26 2.40
N SER A 36 -7.20 -5.41 3.21
CA SER A 36 -8.48 -4.82 2.82
C SER A 36 -8.25 -3.88 1.63
N ILE A 37 -8.88 -4.15 0.49
CA ILE A 37 -8.75 -3.35 -0.74
C ILE A 37 -10.11 -2.77 -1.09
N THR A 38 -10.18 -1.44 -1.12
CA THR A 38 -11.34 -0.68 -1.59
C THR A 38 -11.09 -0.13 -2.99
N TRP A 39 -9.89 0.39 -3.23
CA TRP A 39 -9.46 0.88 -4.54
C TRP A 39 -8.17 0.20 -4.95
N ALA A 40 -8.14 -0.28 -6.17
CA ALA A 40 -6.97 -0.89 -6.79
C ALA A 40 -6.67 -0.19 -8.11
N PHE A 41 -5.39 0.09 -8.33
CA PHE A 41 -4.90 0.75 -9.53
C PHE A 41 -3.80 -0.08 -10.16
N GLY A 42 -3.78 -0.11 -11.49
CA GLY A 42 -2.72 -0.68 -12.29
C GLY A 42 -1.90 0.39 -13.00
N LEU A 43 -0.60 0.20 -13.01
CA LEU A 43 0.34 0.94 -13.85
C LEU A 43 0.62 0.11 -15.09
N TYR A 44 0.39 0.69 -16.26
CA TYR A 44 0.60 0.05 -17.55
C TYR A 44 1.70 0.75 -18.33
N ASP A 45 2.62 -0.02 -18.88
CA ASP A 45 3.61 0.40 -19.86
C ASP A 45 3.28 -0.29 -21.19
N ASN A 46 2.91 0.47 -22.22
CA ASN A 46 2.53 -0.07 -23.53
C ASN A 46 1.52 -1.23 -23.48
N LYS A 47 0.48 -1.10 -22.66
CA LYS A 47 -0.58 -2.10 -22.38
C LYS A 47 -0.19 -3.25 -21.45
N GLU A 48 1.07 -3.41 -21.07
CA GLU A 48 1.51 -4.40 -20.08
C GLU A 48 1.31 -3.84 -18.67
N LEU A 49 0.75 -4.66 -17.76
CA LEU A 49 0.62 -4.31 -16.35
C LEU A 49 1.99 -4.48 -15.67
N VAL A 50 2.60 -3.36 -15.28
CA VAL A 50 3.95 -3.31 -14.69
C VAL A 50 3.96 -2.92 -13.20
N GLY A 51 2.81 -2.61 -12.63
CA GLY A 51 2.68 -2.31 -11.21
C GLY A 51 1.25 -2.28 -10.72
N VAL A 52 1.07 -2.51 -9.42
CA VAL A 52 -0.23 -2.40 -8.73
C VAL A 52 -0.11 -1.56 -7.47
N CYS A 53 -1.14 -0.76 -7.19
CA CYS A 53 -1.24 0.07 -6.00
C CYS A 53 -2.63 -0.11 -5.38
N CYS A 54 -2.68 -0.40 -4.07
CA CYS A 54 -3.93 -0.70 -3.38
C CYS A 54 -4.15 0.26 -2.22
N TYR A 55 -5.38 0.68 -2.10
CA TYR A 55 -5.88 1.51 -1.03
C TYR A 55 -7.06 0.82 -0.34
N GLY A 56 -7.15 0.98 0.97
CA GLY A 56 -8.24 0.40 1.73
C GLY A 56 -8.49 1.13 3.04
N THR A 57 -9.44 0.61 3.80
CA THR A 57 -9.71 1.12 5.14
C THR A 57 -8.58 0.69 6.08
N PRO A 58 -8.01 1.60 6.87
CA PRO A 58 -7.03 1.25 7.90
C PRO A 58 -7.56 0.16 8.83
N SER A 59 -6.72 -0.79 9.19
CA SER A 59 -7.10 -1.94 10.02
C SER A 59 -7.50 -1.58 11.44
N SER A 60 -7.07 -0.43 11.96
CA SER A 60 -7.36 0.07 13.30
C SER A 60 -8.36 1.22 13.26
N SER A 61 -9.49 1.07 13.97
CA SER A 61 -10.44 2.16 14.18
C SER A 61 -9.82 3.33 14.95
N THR A 62 -8.98 3.02 15.95
CA THR A 62 -8.24 4.01 16.73
C THR A 62 -7.32 4.86 15.84
N LEU A 63 -6.68 4.25 14.84
CA LEU A 63 -5.87 4.98 13.88
C LEU A 63 -6.72 5.96 13.08
N ARG A 64 -7.87 5.52 12.55
CA ARG A 64 -8.76 6.38 11.77
C ARG A 64 -9.23 7.62 12.53
N THR A 65 -9.56 7.44 13.82
CA THR A 65 -10.00 8.56 14.67
C THR A 65 -8.84 9.42 15.15
N GLY A 66 -7.66 8.83 15.31
CA GLY A 66 -6.48 9.52 15.84
C GLY A 66 -5.75 10.42 14.85
N VAL A 67 -5.89 10.19 13.54
CA VAL A 67 -5.13 10.95 12.53
C VAL A 67 -5.53 12.43 12.49
N CYS A 68 -6.83 12.70 12.37
CA CYS A 68 -7.34 14.08 12.25
C CYS A 68 -8.63 14.31 13.06
N GLY A 69 -8.92 13.44 14.02
CA GLY A 69 -10.14 13.48 14.81
C GLY A 69 -11.28 12.60 14.26
N GLY A 70 -12.21 12.27 15.15
CA GLY A 70 -13.30 11.35 14.85
C GLY A 70 -14.20 11.77 13.69
N GLN A 71 -14.43 13.07 13.54
CA GLN A 71 -15.27 13.63 12.47
C GLN A 71 -14.74 13.36 11.05
N TYR A 72 -13.44 13.08 10.91
CA TYR A 72 -12.81 12.80 9.62
C TYR A 72 -12.51 11.31 9.42
N SER A 73 -12.88 10.45 10.36
CA SER A 73 -12.53 9.01 10.34
C SER A 73 -13.04 8.26 9.09
N ASN A 74 -14.13 8.73 8.49
CA ASN A 74 -14.76 8.13 7.31
C ASN A 74 -14.04 8.44 5.99
N ILE A 75 -13.17 9.46 5.97
CA ILE A 75 -12.39 9.85 4.79
C ILE A 75 -10.91 9.45 4.91
N VAL A 76 -10.51 8.75 5.98
CA VAL A 76 -9.15 8.23 6.15
C VAL A 76 -9.00 6.95 5.36
N ILE A 77 -8.03 6.94 4.44
CA ILE A 77 -7.72 5.85 3.53
C ILE A 77 -6.25 5.47 3.71
N GLU A 78 -5.94 4.20 3.75
CA GLU A 78 -4.57 3.71 3.82
C GLU A 78 -4.08 3.25 2.45
N LEU A 79 -2.95 3.82 1.97
CA LEU A 79 -2.15 3.22 0.92
C LEU A 79 -1.42 2.02 1.54
N ASN A 80 -1.95 0.84 1.33
CA ASN A 80 -1.50 -0.34 2.05
C ASN A 80 -0.61 -1.28 1.24
N ARG A 81 -0.61 -1.17 -0.10
CA ARG A 81 0.27 -1.97 -0.98
C ARG A 81 0.69 -1.18 -2.20
N LEU A 82 1.97 -1.28 -2.50
CA LEU A 82 2.58 -0.82 -3.75
C LEU A 82 3.55 -1.90 -4.23
N VAL A 83 3.39 -2.38 -5.44
CA VAL A 83 4.28 -3.37 -6.06
C VAL A 83 4.58 -2.93 -7.48
N LEU A 84 5.86 -2.83 -7.81
CA LEU A 84 6.36 -2.50 -9.15
C LEU A 84 7.23 -3.64 -9.68
N GLN A 85 7.16 -3.89 -10.96
CA GLN A 85 7.94 -4.94 -11.61
C GLN A 85 9.43 -4.57 -11.71
N ASN A 86 9.72 -3.37 -12.17
CA ASN A 86 11.08 -2.93 -12.50
C ASN A 86 11.63 -1.87 -11.54
N ASN A 87 10.77 -1.23 -10.76
CA ASN A 87 11.13 -0.18 -9.80
C ASN A 87 12.12 0.86 -10.36
N LYS A 88 11.83 1.37 -11.57
CA LYS A 88 12.65 2.40 -12.23
C LYS A 88 12.68 3.68 -11.39
N LYS A 89 13.70 4.50 -11.55
CA LYS A 89 13.81 5.79 -10.86
C LYS A 89 12.53 6.61 -11.07
N ASN A 90 11.97 7.16 -9.99
CA ASN A 90 10.74 7.96 -9.95
C ASN A 90 9.44 7.22 -10.35
N GLU A 91 9.48 5.96 -10.75
CA GLU A 91 8.29 5.19 -11.17
C GLU A 91 7.26 5.08 -10.04
N ALA A 92 7.72 4.79 -8.82
CA ALA A 92 6.85 4.67 -7.64
C ALA A 92 6.16 6.00 -7.30
N SER A 93 6.89 7.11 -7.27
CA SER A 93 6.32 8.43 -6.97
C SER A 93 5.39 8.91 -8.07
N PHE A 94 5.72 8.65 -9.34
CA PHE A 94 4.82 8.90 -10.48
C PHE A 94 3.51 8.13 -10.30
N PHE A 95 3.59 6.82 -10.03
CA PHE A 95 2.41 5.98 -9.87
C PHE A 95 1.54 6.42 -8.70
N ILE A 96 2.12 6.63 -7.51
CA ILE A 96 1.38 7.12 -6.33
C ILE A 96 0.71 8.46 -6.65
N SER A 97 1.41 9.43 -7.21
CA SER A 97 0.85 10.76 -7.51
C SER A 97 -0.35 10.68 -8.46
N LYS A 98 -0.30 9.81 -9.45
CA LYS A 98 -1.43 9.58 -10.37
C LYS A 98 -2.61 8.91 -9.65
N THR A 99 -2.38 7.89 -8.82
CA THR A 99 -3.46 7.23 -8.06
C THR A 99 -4.11 8.18 -7.08
N LEU A 100 -3.35 9.05 -6.39
CA LEU A 100 -3.89 10.07 -5.49
C LEU A 100 -4.87 11.03 -6.18
N SER A 101 -4.64 11.33 -7.45
CA SER A 101 -5.54 12.18 -8.23
C SER A 101 -6.86 11.49 -8.59
N LEU A 102 -6.89 10.16 -8.62
CA LEU A 102 -8.05 9.34 -8.97
C LEU A 102 -8.90 8.93 -7.76
N LEU A 103 -8.39 9.09 -6.53
CA LEU A 103 -9.15 8.80 -5.32
C LEU A 103 -10.27 9.82 -5.07
N PRO A 104 -11.34 9.42 -4.35
CA PRO A 104 -12.41 10.33 -3.92
C PRO A 104 -11.85 11.51 -3.13
N LYS A 105 -12.51 12.67 -3.22
CA LYS A 105 -12.14 13.87 -2.48
C LYS A 105 -13.35 14.41 -1.72
N PRO A 106 -13.16 14.91 -0.48
CA PRO A 106 -11.90 14.96 0.26
C PRO A 106 -11.46 13.58 0.78
N SER A 107 -10.14 13.35 0.89
CA SER A 107 -9.59 12.14 1.49
C SER A 107 -8.32 12.47 2.28
N ILE A 108 -8.10 11.78 3.38
CA ILE A 108 -6.86 11.81 4.17
C ILE A 108 -6.14 10.50 3.90
N ILE A 109 -4.99 10.57 3.25
CA ILE A 109 -4.24 9.38 2.88
C ILE A 109 -3.10 9.17 3.88
N ILE A 110 -3.07 7.98 4.46
CA ILE A 110 -1.99 7.53 5.33
C ILE A 110 -1.23 6.39 4.69
N SER A 111 0.04 6.25 5.04
CA SER A 111 0.86 5.11 4.64
C SER A 111 1.94 4.84 5.67
N TYR A 112 2.43 3.62 5.70
CA TYR A 112 3.52 3.19 6.56
C TYR A 112 4.74 2.82 5.73
N SER A 113 5.90 3.23 6.23
CA SER A 113 7.20 2.80 5.71
C SER A 113 7.82 1.81 6.70
N ASP A 114 8.15 0.62 6.24
CA ASP A 114 8.74 -0.42 7.08
C ASP A 114 10.25 -0.18 7.23
N THR A 115 10.66 0.39 8.36
CA THR A 115 12.05 0.67 8.65
C THR A 115 12.91 -0.61 8.80
N SER A 116 12.29 -1.75 9.13
CA SER A 116 13.00 -3.04 9.21
C SER A 116 13.45 -3.55 7.84
N ARG A 117 12.84 -3.02 6.77
CA ARG A 117 13.19 -3.28 5.37
C ARG A 117 14.02 -2.18 4.74
N HIS A 118 14.60 -1.30 5.56
CA HIS A 118 15.37 -0.11 5.10
C HIS A 118 14.54 0.84 4.21
N HIS A 119 13.22 0.80 4.35
CA HIS A 119 12.35 1.74 3.67
C HIS A 119 12.28 3.06 4.46
N SER A 120 12.96 4.07 3.97
CA SER A 120 13.08 5.38 4.64
C SER A 120 11.96 6.38 4.28
N GLY A 121 10.95 5.94 3.54
CA GLY A 121 9.79 6.79 3.19
C GLY A 121 10.05 7.85 2.12
N PHE A 122 11.19 7.83 1.42
CA PHE A 122 11.53 8.80 0.36
C PHE A 122 10.46 8.90 -0.73
N ILE A 123 9.82 7.77 -1.07
CA ILE A 123 8.74 7.73 -2.07
C ILE A 123 7.57 8.61 -1.63
N TYR A 124 7.21 8.54 -0.35
CA TYR A 124 6.12 9.33 0.23
C TYR A 124 6.48 10.80 0.30
N GLN A 125 7.71 11.14 0.69
CA GLN A 125 8.20 12.52 0.66
C GLN A 125 8.13 13.10 -0.76
N ALA A 126 8.52 12.34 -1.78
CA ALA A 126 8.43 12.74 -3.18
C ALA A 126 6.97 12.99 -3.65
N CYS A 127 5.99 12.42 -2.95
CA CYS A 127 4.56 12.61 -3.18
C CYS A 127 3.91 13.63 -2.23
N ASN A 128 4.71 14.45 -1.53
CA ASN A 128 4.26 15.48 -0.57
C ASN A 128 3.51 14.92 0.66
N PHE A 129 3.79 13.68 1.08
CA PHE A 129 3.31 13.19 2.36
C PHE A 129 4.06 13.87 3.50
N LEU A 130 3.33 14.18 4.56
CA LEU A 130 3.92 14.71 5.79
C LEU A 130 4.37 13.54 6.68
N TYR A 131 5.61 13.60 7.15
CA TYR A 131 6.10 12.65 8.13
C TYR A 131 5.55 12.98 9.52
N THR A 132 4.84 12.05 10.14
CA THR A 132 4.18 12.23 11.43
C THR A 132 4.87 11.50 12.58
N GLY A 133 6.02 10.89 12.33
CA GLY A 133 6.79 10.20 13.35
C GLY A 133 6.76 8.66 13.21
N LEU A 134 7.38 8.00 14.19
CA LEU A 134 7.41 6.55 14.27
C LEU A 134 6.16 6.03 14.96
N SER A 135 5.58 4.95 14.44
CA SER A 135 4.55 4.20 15.16
C SER A 135 5.15 3.50 16.39
N ALA A 136 4.29 3.18 17.36
CA ALA A 136 4.72 2.41 18.52
C ALA A 136 5.40 1.10 18.08
N LYS A 137 6.54 0.78 18.72
CA LYS A 137 7.26 -0.47 18.47
C LYS A 137 6.34 -1.63 18.81
N ARG A 138 6.10 -2.50 17.85
CA ARG A 138 5.34 -3.74 18.03
C ARG A 138 6.27 -4.92 17.91
N THR A 139 6.02 -5.93 18.72
CA THR A 139 6.68 -7.24 18.63
C THR A 139 5.68 -8.21 18.01
N ASP A 140 6.04 -8.77 16.86
CA ASP A 140 5.24 -9.83 16.26
C ASP A 140 5.59 -11.18 16.91
N TRP A 141 4.55 -11.90 17.27
CA TRP A 141 4.71 -13.28 17.73
C TRP A 141 5.23 -14.13 16.57
N LYS A 142 6.25 -14.93 16.85
CA LYS A 142 6.73 -15.98 15.96
C LYS A 142 6.48 -17.32 16.59
N VAL A 143 5.90 -18.24 15.82
CA VAL A 143 5.65 -19.61 16.24
C VAL A 143 6.73 -20.50 15.62
N LYS A 144 7.35 -21.35 16.44
CA LYS A 144 8.40 -22.27 15.97
C LYS A 144 7.84 -23.18 14.87
N GLY A 145 8.52 -23.22 13.72
CA GLY A 145 8.09 -23.94 12.53
C GLY A 145 7.19 -23.13 11.57
N LEU A 146 6.73 -21.93 11.97
CA LEU A 146 5.90 -21.03 11.17
C LEU A 146 6.52 -19.64 11.02
N GLU A 147 7.84 -19.53 11.14
CA GLU A 147 8.58 -18.26 11.11
C GLU A 147 8.46 -17.53 9.77
N HIS A 148 8.16 -18.26 8.70
CA HIS A 148 7.94 -17.73 7.36
C HIS A 148 6.58 -17.01 7.21
N LEU A 149 5.63 -17.28 8.12
CA LEU A 149 4.31 -16.67 8.06
C LEU A 149 4.29 -15.28 8.73
N HIS A 150 3.44 -14.41 8.19
CA HIS A 150 3.15 -13.11 8.79
C HIS A 150 2.39 -13.30 10.11
N GLY A 151 2.69 -12.49 11.15
CA GLY A 151 2.07 -12.61 12.47
C GLY A 151 0.53 -12.59 12.45
N GLN A 152 -0.08 -11.78 11.56
CA GLN A 152 -1.53 -11.76 11.39
C GLN A 152 -2.07 -13.06 10.79
N THR A 153 -1.33 -13.70 9.88
CA THR A 153 -1.70 -15.02 9.32
C THR A 153 -1.74 -16.08 10.42
N ILE A 154 -0.75 -16.07 11.31
CA ILE A 154 -0.71 -16.97 12.48
C ILE A 154 -1.92 -16.70 13.39
N ALA A 155 -2.24 -15.43 13.67
CA ALA A 155 -3.38 -15.05 14.48
C ALA A 155 -4.73 -15.44 13.84
N ASP A 156 -4.85 -15.36 12.53
CA ASP A 156 -6.07 -15.77 11.81
C ASP A 156 -6.25 -17.28 11.84
N ILE A 157 -5.17 -18.06 11.67
CA ILE A 157 -5.17 -19.52 11.81
C ILE A 157 -5.60 -19.90 13.23
N SER A 158 -4.99 -19.29 14.27
CA SER A 158 -5.31 -19.60 15.67
C SER A 158 -6.76 -19.29 16.05
N ARG A 159 -7.43 -18.40 15.32
CA ARG A 159 -8.84 -18.02 15.51
C ARG A 159 -9.80 -18.77 14.60
N GLY A 160 -9.33 -19.73 13.82
CA GLY A 160 -10.14 -20.47 12.86
C GLY A 160 -10.54 -19.68 11.60
N TYR A 161 -9.82 -18.60 11.29
CA TYR A 161 -10.04 -17.79 10.11
C TYR A 161 -9.10 -18.16 8.94
N GLU A 162 -8.88 -19.45 8.74
CA GLU A 162 -7.93 -19.97 7.73
C GLU A 162 -8.14 -19.41 6.33
N LYS A 163 -9.40 -19.17 5.93
CA LYS A 163 -9.73 -18.57 4.63
C LYS A 163 -9.20 -17.15 4.43
N ARG A 164 -8.77 -16.47 5.51
CA ARG A 164 -8.16 -15.13 5.45
C ARG A 164 -6.63 -15.19 5.46
N ALA A 165 -6.07 -16.35 5.74
CA ALA A 165 -4.64 -16.58 5.87
C ALA A 165 -3.95 -16.90 4.51
N VAL A 166 -4.75 -17.07 3.45
CA VAL A 166 -4.27 -17.38 2.09
C VAL A 166 -4.21 -16.13 1.25
#